data_3da1409d39f3925e3cfedd079aa15e47
#
_entry.id   3da1409d39f3925e3cfedd079aa15e47
#
_cell.length_a   1.000
_cell.length_b   1.000
_cell.length_c   1.000
_cell.angle_alpha   90.00
_cell.angle_beta   90.00
_cell.angle_gamma   90.00
#
_symmetry.space_group_name_H-M   'P 1'
#
loop_
_entity.id
_entity.type
_entity.pdbx_description
1 polymer ?
#
loop_
_entity_poly.entity_id
_entity_poly.type
_entity_poly.pdbx_seq_one_letter_code
_entity_poly.pdbx_strand_id
1 'polypeptide(L)'
;MPDPISYYAFTTKIDGLAKVLRNEAQITANGQSQKVSALWDTGATRSCVSTKVATDLNLISTGKNLIKTPSGQKEVNTYLVDIGLPNNVNIKDLIVCDSDIGDQGLDMLIGMDIIGLGDFSVSNYLGKTTFSFRIPSKKTTDYVEEINKEKLLGPPHGKGKRKHKR
;
A
#
# COMPACT_ATOMS: atom_id res chain seq x y z
N MET A 1 -28.31 15.61 -2.92
CA MET A 1 -27.82 14.24 -2.73
C MET A 1 -26.32 14.37 -2.55
N PRO A 2 -25.67 13.63 -1.62
CA PRO A 2 -24.22 13.65 -1.56
C PRO A 2 -23.64 13.10 -2.87
N ASP A 3 -22.52 13.66 -3.32
CA ASP A 3 -21.83 13.18 -4.51
C ASP A 3 -21.49 11.69 -4.39
N PRO A 4 -21.56 10.93 -5.50
CA PRO A 4 -21.22 9.51 -5.46
C PRO A 4 -19.76 9.33 -5.06
N ILE A 5 -19.50 8.42 -4.11
CA ILE A 5 -18.14 8.10 -3.67
C ILE A 5 -17.36 7.47 -4.85
N SER A 6 -16.29 8.13 -5.25
CA SER A 6 -15.37 7.58 -6.25
C SER A 6 -14.31 6.69 -5.57
N TYR A 7 -14.09 5.51 -6.11
CA TYR A 7 -13.10 4.55 -5.65
C TYR A 7 -11.94 4.48 -6.64
N TYR A 8 -10.72 4.52 -6.12
CA TYR A 8 -9.49 4.36 -6.90
C TYR A 8 -8.72 3.16 -6.38
N ALA A 9 -8.15 2.37 -7.27
CA ALA A 9 -7.42 1.17 -6.87
C ALA A 9 -6.33 0.82 -7.87
N PHE A 10 -5.30 0.14 -7.39
CA PHE A 10 -4.35 -0.55 -8.25
C PHE A 10 -4.05 -1.96 -7.73
N THR A 11 -3.49 -2.78 -8.61
CA THR A 11 -3.06 -4.14 -8.29
C THR A 11 -1.69 -4.39 -8.92
N THR A 12 -0.77 -4.91 -8.12
CA THR A 12 0.52 -5.40 -8.59
C THR A 12 0.55 -6.93 -8.49
N LYS A 13 0.91 -7.58 -9.59
CA LYS A 13 1.07 -9.04 -9.68
C LYS A 13 2.54 -9.37 -9.82
N ILE A 14 3.02 -10.28 -8.98
CA ILE A 14 4.43 -10.71 -8.93
C ILE A 14 4.46 -12.20 -9.22
N ASP A 15 5.29 -12.59 -10.18
CA ASP A 15 5.52 -14.00 -10.49
C ASP A 15 6.44 -14.60 -9.44
N GLY A 16 5.89 -15.52 -8.63
CA GLY A 16 6.53 -16.05 -7.42
C GLY A 16 6.08 -15.38 -6.13
N LEU A 17 6.64 -15.85 -5.01
CA LEU A 17 6.36 -15.32 -3.67
C LEU A 17 7.23 -14.09 -3.41
N ALA A 18 6.60 -12.94 -3.27
CA ALA A 18 7.30 -11.71 -2.94
C ALA A 18 7.81 -11.72 -1.49
N LYS A 19 9.06 -11.30 -1.30
CA LYS A 19 9.63 -11.05 0.04
C LYS A 19 9.33 -9.63 0.54
N VAL A 20 9.10 -8.71 -0.39
CA VAL A 20 8.77 -7.31 -0.14
C VAL A 20 7.76 -6.84 -1.17
N LEU A 21 6.91 -5.89 -0.81
CA LEU A 21 5.90 -5.31 -1.69
C LEU A 21 6.37 -3.93 -2.14
N ARG A 22 6.55 -3.75 -3.44
CA ARG A 22 7.01 -2.48 -4.03
C ARG A 22 6.20 -2.12 -5.26
N ASN A 23 6.08 -0.83 -5.49
CA ASN A 23 5.60 -0.26 -6.76
C ASN A 23 6.27 1.08 -7.03
N GLU A 24 6.13 1.58 -8.25
CA GLU A 24 6.48 2.96 -8.58
C GLU A 24 5.45 3.91 -7.95
N ALA A 25 5.95 4.98 -7.34
CA ALA A 25 5.16 6.10 -6.88
C ALA A 25 5.73 7.41 -7.45
N GLN A 26 4.96 8.47 -7.37
CA GLN A 26 5.40 9.82 -7.71
C GLN A 26 5.22 10.72 -6.49
N ILE A 27 6.29 11.39 -6.09
CA ILE A 27 6.24 12.41 -5.05
C ILE A 27 6.19 13.78 -5.74
N THR A 28 5.25 14.60 -5.32
CA THR A 28 5.10 15.96 -5.83
C THR A 28 5.12 16.96 -4.67
N ALA A 29 5.96 17.98 -4.77
CA ALA A 29 6.04 19.08 -3.81
C ALA A 29 6.60 20.33 -4.51
N ASN A 30 6.16 21.51 -4.11
CA ASN A 30 6.69 22.79 -4.62
C ASN A 30 6.72 22.90 -6.16
N GLY A 31 5.74 22.28 -6.84
CA GLY A 31 5.67 22.27 -8.31
C GLY A 31 6.66 21.31 -8.99
N GLN A 32 7.45 20.57 -8.24
CA GLN A 32 8.37 19.53 -8.74
C GLN A 32 7.80 18.14 -8.48
N SER A 33 8.17 17.19 -9.32
CA SER A 33 7.77 15.79 -9.18
C SER A 33 8.93 14.85 -9.46
N GLN A 34 9.00 13.75 -8.70
CA GLN A 34 9.99 12.70 -8.89
C GLN A 34 9.32 11.32 -8.79
N LYS A 35 9.66 10.42 -9.73
CA LYS A 35 9.32 9.02 -9.63
C LYS A 35 10.26 8.32 -8.66
N VAL A 36 9.69 7.46 -7.82
CA VAL A 36 10.40 6.79 -6.74
C VAL A 36 9.95 5.33 -6.64
N SER A 37 10.82 4.48 -6.12
CA SER A 37 10.46 3.13 -5.71
C SER A 37 9.93 3.15 -4.28
N ALA A 38 8.66 2.80 -4.11
CA ALA A 38 7.98 2.79 -2.81
C ALA A 38 7.84 1.38 -2.26
N LEU A 39 8.31 1.16 -1.03
CA LEU A 39 8.14 -0.07 -0.25
C LEU A 39 6.92 0.06 0.67
N TRP A 40 6.03 -0.93 0.67
CA TRP A 40 4.90 -1.00 1.61
C TRP A 40 5.33 -1.70 2.90
N ASP A 41 5.14 -1.01 4.03
CA ASP A 41 5.56 -1.48 5.35
C ASP A 41 4.44 -1.28 6.39
N THR A 42 3.75 -2.35 6.73
CA THR A 42 2.70 -2.35 7.76
C THR A 42 3.25 -2.18 9.18
N GLY A 43 4.57 -2.29 9.36
CA GLY A 43 5.25 -2.04 10.65
C GLY A 43 5.59 -0.57 10.87
N ALA A 44 5.53 0.26 9.83
CA ALA A 44 5.79 1.69 9.94
C ALA A 44 4.49 2.46 10.21
N THR A 45 4.48 3.28 11.24
CA THR A 45 3.31 4.14 11.55
C THR A 45 3.14 5.26 10.54
N ARG A 46 4.23 5.80 10.01
CA ARG A 46 4.27 6.93 9.08
C ARG A 46 5.09 6.61 7.85
N SER A 47 4.66 7.17 6.73
CA SER A 47 5.41 7.15 5.48
C SER A 47 6.64 8.06 5.59
N CYS A 48 7.72 7.65 4.94
CA CYS A 48 8.94 8.44 4.89
C CYS A 48 9.58 8.40 3.50
N VAL A 49 10.37 9.42 3.21
CA VAL A 49 11.21 9.52 2.02
C VAL A 49 12.68 9.42 2.40
N SER A 50 13.53 8.97 1.48
CA SER A 50 14.96 9.00 1.72
C SER A 50 15.45 10.45 1.79
N THR A 51 16.52 10.70 2.56
CA THR A 51 17.17 12.00 2.62
C THR A 51 17.60 12.47 1.22
N LYS A 52 17.96 11.55 0.34
CA LYS A 52 18.27 11.84 -1.07
C LYS A 52 17.06 12.42 -1.80
N VAL A 53 15.89 11.79 -1.71
CA VAL A 53 14.67 12.28 -2.36
C VAL A 53 14.25 13.64 -1.81
N ALA A 54 14.37 13.84 -0.49
CA ALA A 54 14.09 15.14 0.13
C ALA A 54 15.01 16.24 -0.43
N THR A 55 16.30 15.93 -0.65
CA THR A 55 17.26 16.85 -1.24
C THR A 55 16.99 17.10 -2.73
N ASP A 56 16.79 16.05 -3.51
CA ASP A 56 16.59 16.14 -4.97
C ASP A 56 15.34 16.99 -5.33
N LEU A 57 14.27 16.87 -4.51
CA LEU A 57 13.03 17.66 -4.66
C LEU A 57 13.06 19.00 -3.95
N ASN A 58 14.18 19.38 -3.32
CA ASN A 58 14.30 20.59 -2.52
C ASN A 58 13.13 20.74 -1.53
N LEU A 59 12.77 19.68 -0.80
CA LEU A 59 11.66 19.69 0.12
C LEU A 59 11.91 20.69 1.25
N ILE A 60 10.88 21.53 1.52
CA ILE A 60 10.93 22.50 2.60
C ILE A 60 10.41 21.84 3.87
N SER A 61 11.22 21.81 4.91
CA SER A 61 10.82 21.24 6.19
C SER A 61 9.66 22.02 6.80
N THR A 62 8.60 21.32 7.16
CA THR A 62 7.42 21.88 7.86
C THR A 62 7.54 21.75 9.37
N GLY A 63 8.59 21.08 9.87
CA GLY A 63 8.84 20.85 11.28
C GLY A 63 9.74 19.65 11.52
N LYS A 64 9.78 19.20 12.77
CA LYS A 64 10.55 18.04 13.22
C LYS A 64 9.66 17.06 13.96
N ASN A 65 10.01 15.78 13.92
CA ASN A 65 9.33 14.73 14.65
C ASN A 65 10.35 13.77 15.27
N LEU A 66 9.97 13.13 16.36
CA LEU A 66 10.75 12.08 17.01
C LEU A 66 10.21 10.73 16.53
N ILE A 67 11.04 9.96 15.84
CA ILE A 67 10.71 8.59 15.42
C ILE A 67 11.42 7.58 16.31
N LYS A 68 10.76 6.44 16.57
CA LYS A 68 11.38 5.29 17.20
C LYS A 68 11.90 4.34 16.13
N THR A 69 13.17 4.01 16.20
CA THR A 69 13.80 3.02 15.33
C THR A 69 14.35 1.88 16.19
N PRO A 70 14.69 0.73 15.61
CA PRO A 70 15.35 -0.35 16.36
C PRO A 70 16.64 0.10 17.07
N SER A 71 17.30 1.12 16.54
CA SER A 71 18.52 1.71 17.12
C SER A 71 18.28 2.82 18.15
N GLY A 72 17.02 3.17 18.44
CA GLY A 72 16.68 4.21 19.43
C GLY A 72 15.75 5.28 18.87
N GLN A 73 15.71 6.44 19.53
CA GLN A 73 14.93 7.59 19.06
C GLN A 73 15.82 8.48 18.17
N LYS A 74 15.23 8.96 17.06
CA LYS A 74 15.89 9.89 16.14
C LYS A 74 14.95 11.05 15.84
N GLU A 75 15.50 12.29 15.87
CA GLU A 75 14.81 13.46 15.37
C GLU A 75 14.95 13.50 13.85
N VAL A 76 13.86 13.69 13.14
CA VAL A 76 13.76 13.75 11.68
C VAL A 76 12.96 14.97 11.26
N ASN A 77 13.23 15.47 10.04
CA ASN A 77 12.42 16.54 9.47
C ASN A 77 11.10 15.99 8.93
N THR A 78 10.10 16.85 8.85
CA THR A 78 8.81 16.55 8.23
C THR A 78 8.59 17.45 7.02
N TYR A 79 7.87 16.93 6.02
CA TYR A 79 7.59 17.59 4.76
C TYR A 79 6.16 17.35 4.34
N LEU A 80 5.54 18.35 3.70
CA LEU A 80 4.23 18.23 3.09
C LEU A 80 4.39 17.89 1.61
N VAL A 81 3.81 16.76 1.19
CA VAL A 81 3.93 16.25 -0.18
C VAL A 81 2.62 15.65 -0.67
N ASP A 82 2.49 15.54 -1.99
CA ASP A 82 1.47 14.74 -2.64
C ASP A 82 2.08 13.43 -3.13
N ILE A 83 1.37 12.33 -2.98
CA ILE A 83 1.80 11.01 -3.43
C ILE A 83 0.85 10.50 -4.51
N GLY A 84 1.39 10.26 -5.69
CA GLY A 84 0.71 9.59 -6.79
C GLY A 84 1.11 8.10 -6.84
N LEU A 85 0.14 7.22 -6.79
CA LEU A 85 0.28 5.77 -6.94
C LEU A 85 -0.32 5.33 -8.28
N PRO A 86 -0.08 4.09 -8.75
CA PRO A 86 -0.65 3.62 -10.01
C PRO A 86 -2.16 3.80 -10.10
N ASN A 87 -2.68 3.87 -11.33
CA ASN A 87 -4.11 4.02 -11.63
C ASN A 87 -4.77 5.25 -10.96
N ASN A 88 -4.07 6.38 -10.94
CA ASN A 88 -4.59 7.64 -10.40
C ASN A 88 -5.03 7.58 -8.92
N VAL A 89 -4.45 6.69 -8.14
CA VAL A 89 -4.58 6.73 -6.68
C VAL A 89 -3.70 7.87 -6.19
N ASN A 90 -4.30 8.94 -5.71
CA ASN A 90 -3.60 10.15 -5.27
C ASN A 90 -3.91 10.43 -3.80
N ILE A 91 -2.87 10.66 -3.01
CA ILE A 91 -2.93 11.11 -1.63
C ILE A 91 -2.38 12.54 -1.58
N LYS A 92 -3.20 13.48 -1.17
CA LYS A 92 -2.86 14.90 -1.11
C LYS A 92 -2.49 15.30 0.30
N ASP A 93 -1.64 16.33 0.39
CA ASP A 93 -1.29 17.01 1.64
C ASP A 93 -0.79 16.03 2.73
N LEU A 94 0.01 15.04 2.34
CA LEU A 94 0.56 14.06 3.27
C LEU A 94 1.80 14.63 3.96
N ILE A 95 1.87 14.48 5.29
CA ILE A 95 3.08 14.79 6.04
C ILE A 95 3.94 13.52 6.12
N VAL A 96 5.09 13.53 5.43
CA VAL A 96 6.10 12.47 5.49
C VAL A 96 7.30 12.93 6.29
N CYS A 97 8.11 11.99 6.78
CA CYS A 97 9.42 12.31 7.39
C CYS A 97 10.57 11.90 6.46
N ASP A 98 11.75 12.43 6.68
CA ASP A 98 12.98 11.88 6.09
C ASP A 98 13.53 10.71 6.90
N SER A 99 14.22 9.83 6.22
CA SER A 99 14.91 8.70 6.87
C SER A 99 16.08 8.22 6.02
N ASP A 100 17.09 7.62 6.67
CA ASP A 100 18.28 7.05 6.01
C ASP A 100 17.98 5.69 5.35
N ILE A 101 16.82 5.56 4.70
CA ILE A 101 16.44 4.36 3.96
C ILE A 101 17.14 4.25 2.60
N GLY A 102 17.74 5.33 2.11
CA GLY A 102 18.43 5.37 0.83
C GLY A 102 19.60 4.40 0.73
N ASP A 103 20.30 4.14 1.82
CA ASP A 103 21.39 3.17 1.89
C ASP A 103 20.93 1.73 1.62
N GLN A 104 19.63 1.45 1.76
CA GLN A 104 19.00 0.18 1.44
C GLN A 104 18.44 0.14 -0.01
N GLY A 105 18.73 1.15 -0.83
CA GLY A 105 18.18 1.29 -2.18
C GLY A 105 16.68 1.57 -2.18
N LEU A 106 16.17 2.25 -1.13
CA LEU A 106 14.79 2.66 -0.99
C LEU A 106 14.66 4.17 -1.13
N ASP A 107 13.70 4.60 -1.95
CA ASP A 107 13.40 6.02 -2.12
C ASP A 107 12.29 6.46 -1.16
N MET A 108 11.30 5.60 -0.96
CA MET A 108 10.13 5.87 -0.14
C MET A 108 9.66 4.61 0.60
N LEU A 109 9.15 4.80 1.81
CA LEU A 109 8.45 3.80 2.60
C LEU A 109 7.02 4.28 2.82
N ILE A 110 6.05 3.43 2.48
CA ILE A 110 4.61 3.66 2.68
C ILE A 110 4.20 2.98 3.98
N GLY A 111 3.78 3.77 4.94
CA GLY A 111 3.37 3.33 6.28
C GLY A 111 1.85 3.22 6.44
N MET A 112 1.44 2.97 7.68
CA MET A 112 0.03 2.81 8.06
C MET A 112 -0.80 4.08 7.89
N ASP A 113 -0.17 5.25 7.82
CA ASP A 113 -0.83 6.53 7.51
C ASP A 113 -1.45 6.56 6.09
N ILE A 114 -0.84 5.88 5.12
CA ILE A 114 -1.41 5.67 3.78
C ILE A 114 -2.24 4.38 3.75
N ILE A 115 -1.70 3.26 4.26
CA ILE A 115 -2.37 1.96 4.24
C ILE A 115 -3.75 2.04 4.90
N GLY A 116 -3.84 2.78 6.01
CA GLY A 116 -5.09 2.98 6.77
C GLY A 116 -6.16 3.83 6.09
N LEU A 117 -5.84 4.49 4.96
CA LEU A 117 -6.84 5.27 4.20
C LEU A 117 -7.81 4.37 3.41
N GLY A 118 -7.50 3.10 3.23
CA GLY A 118 -8.26 2.24 2.36
C GLY A 118 -8.17 0.75 2.69
N ASP A 119 -8.39 -0.07 1.68
CA ASP A 119 -8.27 -1.53 1.78
C ASP A 119 -6.95 -1.97 1.15
N PHE A 120 -6.11 -2.59 1.95
CA PHE A 120 -4.86 -3.20 1.51
C PHE A 120 -4.95 -4.72 1.64
N SER A 121 -4.61 -5.43 0.58
CA SER A 121 -4.67 -6.89 0.57
C SER A 121 -3.48 -7.51 -0.12
N VAL A 122 -3.03 -8.65 0.41
CA VAL A 122 -1.98 -9.49 -0.17
C VAL A 122 -2.50 -10.92 -0.26
N SER A 123 -2.34 -11.54 -1.40
CA SER A 123 -2.65 -12.94 -1.62
C SER A 123 -1.50 -13.65 -2.33
N ASN A 124 -1.35 -14.96 -2.06
CA ASN A 124 -0.25 -15.79 -2.59
C ASN A 124 -0.80 -17.04 -3.30
N TYR A 125 -1.87 -16.85 -4.08
CA TYR A 125 -2.55 -17.96 -4.74
C TYR A 125 -1.66 -18.61 -5.81
N LEU A 126 -1.57 -19.94 -5.80
CA LEU A 126 -0.74 -20.75 -6.70
C LEU A 126 0.72 -20.30 -6.76
N GLY A 127 1.30 -19.87 -5.62
CA GLY A 127 2.70 -19.47 -5.53
C GLY A 127 3.02 -18.13 -6.17
N LYS A 128 2.01 -17.30 -6.48
CA LYS A 128 2.18 -15.96 -7.04
C LYS A 128 1.60 -14.92 -6.10
N THR A 129 2.38 -13.86 -5.82
CA THR A 129 1.91 -12.77 -4.98
C THR A 129 1.13 -11.76 -5.79
N THR A 130 -0.04 -11.41 -5.29
CA THR A 130 -0.83 -10.28 -5.77
C THR A 130 -1.10 -9.37 -4.58
N PHE A 131 -0.74 -8.09 -4.68
CA PHE A 131 -1.19 -7.11 -3.71
C PHE A 131 -1.99 -6.00 -4.37
N SER A 132 -2.99 -5.52 -3.64
CA SER A 132 -3.90 -4.50 -4.11
C SER A 132 -4.14 -3.47 -3.03
N PHE A 133 -4.33 -2.22 -3.46
CA PHE A 133 -4.71 -1.12 -2.59
C PHE A 133 -5.87 -0.35 -3.23
N ARG A 134 -6.86 0.02 -2.43
CA ARG A 134 -8.04 0.78 -2.84
C ARG A 134 -8.35 1.86 -1.82
N ILE A 135 -8.68 3.06 -2.29
CA ILE A 135 -9.17 4.17 -1.49
C ILE A 135 -10.48 4.74 -2.06
N PRO A 136 -11.39 5.21 -1.20
CA PRO A 136 -11.49 4.89 0.22
C PRO A 136 -11.76 3.40 0.47
N SER A 137 -11.75 2.98 1.73
CA SER A 137 -12.15 1.61 2.12
C SER A 137 -13.59 1.34 1.72
N LYS A 138 -13.85 0.13 1.21
CA LYS A 138 -15.17 -0.28 0.71
C LYS A 138 -15.78 -1.46 1.45
N LYS A 139 -14.94 -2.38 1.94
CA LYS A 139 -15.42 -3.60 2.61
C LYS A 139 -14.38 -4.16 3.56
N THR A 140 -14.85 -4.82 4.61
CA THR A 140 -14.02 -5.68 5.45
C THR A 140 -13.78 -7.03 4.75
N THR A 141 -12.55 -7.54 4.79
CA THR A 141 -12.23 -8.90 4.41
C THR A 141 -12.01 -9.73 5.67
N ASP A 142 -12.87 -10.74 5.87
CA ASP A 142 -12.81 -11.69 6.98
C ASP A 142 -12.80 -13.10 6.43
N TYR A 143 -11.62 -13.71 6.39
CA TYR A 143 -11.45 -15.08 5.88
C TYR A 143 -12.11 -16.13 6.79
N VAL A 144 -12.27 -15.86 8.08
CA VAL A 144 -12.98 -16.77 8.99
C VAL A 144 -14.44 -16.83 8.63
N GLU A 145 -15.04 -15.67 8.39
CA GLU A 145 -16.44 -15.57 7.96
C GLU A 145 -16.64 -16.24 6.60
N GLU A 146 -15.74 -16.02 5.63
CA GLU A 146 -15.80 -16.66 4.31
C GLU A 146 -15.78 -18.20 4.42
N ILE A 147 -14.83 -18.76 5.16
CA ILE A 147 -14.71 -20.22 5.36
C ILE A 147 -15.93 -20.79 6.07
N ASN A 148 -16.47 -20.09 7.05
CA ASN A 148 -17.65 -20.55 7.77
C ASN A 148 -18.91 -20.55 6.87
N LYS A 149 -19.06 -19.55 6.02
CA LYS A 149 -20.14 -19.53 5.02
C LYS A 149 -20.02 -20.67 4.02
N GLU A 150 -18.84 -20.96 3.52
CA GLU A 150 -18.58 -22.09 2.62
C GLU A 150 -18.95 -23.44 3.26
N LYS A 151 -18.59 -23.65 4.53
CA LYS A 151 -18.94 -24.87 5.28
C LYS A 151 -20.44 -25.03 5.46
N LEU A 152 -21.18 -23.94 5.68
CA LEU A 152 -22.65 -23.95 5.82
C LEU A 152 -23.36 -24.25 4.50
N LEU A 153 -22.79 -23.82 3.37
CA LEU A 153 -23.38 -24.06 2.04
C LEU A 153 -23.14 -25.49 1.54
N GLY A 154 -22.26 -26.27 2.17
CA GLY A 154 -21.89 -27.61 1.76
C GLY A 154 -21.08 -27.66 0.46
N PRO A 155 -20.59 -28.84 0.05
CA PRO A 155 -19.88 -28.98 -1.22
C PRO A 155 -20.85 -28.70 -2.39
N PRO A 156 -20.38 -28.06 -3.48
CA PRO A 156 -21.21 -27.80 -4.65
C PRO A 156 -21.80 -29.12 -5.15
N HIS A 157 -23.11 -29.19 -5.28
CA HIS A 157 -23.81 -30.37 -5.78
C HIS A 157 -23.22 -30.77 -7.12
N GLY A 158 -22.45 -31.87 -7.15
CA GLY A 158 -21.88 -32.43 -8.36
C GLY A 158 -23.02 -32.68 -9.36
N LYS A 159 -22.90 -32.16 -10.57
CA LYS A 159 -23.77 -32.50 -11.67
C LYS A 159 -23.80 -34.01 -11.82
N GLY A 160 -24.92 -34.62 -11.43
CA GLY A 160 -25.12 -36.07 -11.50
C GLY A 160 -24.77 -36.56 -12.91
N LYS A 161 -23.85 -37.50 -13.01
CA LYS A 161 -23.61 -38.23 -14.25
C LYS A 161 -24.88 -38.94 -14.63
N ARG A 162 -25.59 -38.46 -15.67
CA ARG A 162 -26.65 -39.24 -16.34
C ARG A 162 -26.06 -40.58 -16.77
N LYS A 163 -26.40 -41.64 -16.06
CA LYS A 163 -26.16 -43.02 -16.53
C LYS A 163 -27.02 -43.24 -17.78
N HIS A 164 -26.39 -43.29 -18.94
CA HIS A 164 -27.03 -43.90 -20.10
C HIS A 164 -27.19 -45.41 -19.79
N LYS A 165 -28.44 -45.83 -19.60
CA LYS A 165 -28.81 -47.25 -19.72
C LYS A 165 -28.83 -47.61 -21.21
N ARG A 166 -28.03 -48.60 -21.57
CA ARG A 166 -28.21 -49.40 -22.81
C ARG A 166 -29.36 -50.34 -22.61
#